data_1bb980989f30bd951e46573364ca4467
#
_entry.id   1bb980989f30bd951e46573364ca4467
#
_cell.length_a   1.000
_cell.length_b   1.000
_cell.length_c   1.000
_cell.angle_alpha   90.00
_cell.angle_beta   90.00
_cell.angle_gamma   90.00
#
_symmetry.space_group_name_H-M   'P 1'
#
loop_
_entity.id
_entity.type
_entity.pdbx_description
1 polymer ?
#
loop_
_entity_poly.entity_id
_entity_poly.type
_entity_poly.pdbx_seq_one_letter_code
_entity_poly.pdbx_strand_id
1 'polypeptide(L)'
;LQLFSAEALAVEQGQTNMFFPNDSDETPGCHFAPTPNLNVTRSIDFIESATLFMKFLAPSLPHATVPGGADSIARGRATFGTVGCAACHTPTLRSRAETDFPVLANKAVNLYSDLALHNMGPGLADDIAQGLATGDEFRTAPLWGVGTRAFFLHDGRTNNLIEAIRAHRSAGNGTYGPSEANAVIANYDALPVAQQQDLINFLRSL
;
A
#
# COMPACT_ATOMS: atom_id res chain seq x y z
N LEU A 1 -2.68 3.18 -12.03
CA LEU A 1 -3.74 4.11 -11.60
C LEU A 1 -5.02 3.96 -12.43
N GLN A 2 -4.92 3.90 -13.77
CA GLN A 2 -6.12 3.77 -14.62
C GLN A 2 -6.92 2.50 -14.32
N LEU A 3 -6.23 1.35 -14.24
CA LEU A 3 -6.87 0.08 -13.89
C LEU A 3 -7.47 0.12 -12.46
N PHE A 4 -6.77 0.73 -11.52
CA PHE A 4 -7.28 0.96 -10.16
C PHE A 4 -8.55 1.83 -10.15
N SER A 5 -8.59 2.91 -10.94
CA SER A 5 -9.80 3.75 -11.05
C SER A 5 -10.98 2.98 -11.63
N ALA A 6 -10.72 2.12 -12.62
CA ALA A 6 -11.75 1.29 -13.24
C ALA A 6 -12.26 0.21 -12.29
N GLU A 7 -11.37 -0.42 -11.54
CA GLU A 7 -11.70 -1.44 -10.54
C GLU A 7 -12.53 -0.85 -9.39
N ALA A 8 -12.12 0.32 -8.88
CA ALA A 8 -12.86 1.02 -7.83
C ALA A 8 -14.29 1.37 -8.27
N LEU A 9 -14.51 1.75 -9.53
CA LEU A 9 -15.85 1.94 -10.08
C LEU A 9 -16.68 0.67 -10.03
N ALA A 10 -16.09 -0.46 -10.41
CA ALA A 10 -16.80 -1.74 -10.44
C ALA A 10 -17.07 -2.26 -9.02
N VAL A 11 -16.04 -2.26 -8.15
CA VAL A 11 -16.12 -2.90 -6.84
C VAL A 11 -16.88 -2.02 -5.82
N GLU A 12 -16.61 -0.70 -5.81
CA GLU A 12 -17.17 0.16 -4.77
C GLU A 12 -18.48 0.84 -5.17
N GLN A 13 -18.72 1.02 -6.46
CA GLN A 13 -19.91 1.70 -6.97
C GLN A 13 -20.84 0.80 -7.80
N GLY A 14 -20.46 -0.47 -8.03
CA GLY A 14 -21.23 -1.40 -8.83
C GLY A 14 -21.38 -0.98 -10.31
N GLN A 15 -20.46 -0.13 -10.82
CA GLN A 15 -20.50 0.34 -12.19
C GLN A 15 -19.55 -0.47 -13.08
N THR A 16 -20.11 -1.28 -13.95
CA THR A 16 -19.34 -1.96 -14.98
C THR A 16 -18.70 -0.95 -15.95
N ASN A 17 -17.56 -1.32 -16.50
CA ASN A 17 -16.81 -0.48 -17.44
C ASN A 17 -16.01 -1.37 -18.42
N MET A 18 -15.31 -0.74 -19.38
CA MET A 18 -14.58 -1.49 -20.42
C MET A 18 -13.48 -2.41 -19.89
N PHE A 19 -12.91 -2.14 -18.71
CA PHE A 19 -11.89 -2.98 -18.08
C PHE A 19 -12.53 -4.07 -17.22
N PHE A 20 -13.69 -3.80 -16.64
CA PHE A 20 -14.47 -4.69 -15.80
C PHE A 20 -15.92 -4.73 -16.31
N PRO A 21 -16.17 -5.49 -17.41
CA PRO A 21 -17.46 -5.48 -18.08
C PRO A 21 -18.53 -6.32 -17.38
N ASN A 22 -18.13 -7.18 -16.45
CA ASN A 22 -19.04 -8.05 -15.72
C ASN A 22 -19.44 -7.43 -14.39
N ASP A 23 -20.64 -7.76 -13.93
CA ASP A 23 -21.06 -7.43 -12.59
C ASP A 23 -20.16 -8.14 -11.56
N SER A 24 -19.83 -7.44 -10.49
CA SER A 24 -19.00 -8.00 -9.41
C SER A 24 -19.77 -8.94 -8.48
N ASP A 25 -21.11 -8.90 -8.50
CA ASP A 25 -21.93 -9.82 -7.73
C ASP A 25 -22.14 -11.14 -8.49
N GLU A 26 -21.38 -12.15 -8.13
CA GLU A 26 -21.48 -13.52 -8.67
C GLU A 26 -22.47 -14.40 -7.89
N THR A 27 -23.21 -13.85 -6.92
CA THR A 27 -24.17 -14.62 -6.10
C THR A 27 -25.29 -15.16 -7.00
N PRO A 28 -25.51 -16.48 -7.02
CA PRO A 28 -26.56 -17.08 -7.83
C PRO A 28 -27.94 -16.47 -7.49
N GLY A 29 -28.63 -15.96 -8.53
CA GLY A 29 -29.95 -15.33 -8.37
C GLY A 29 -29.94 -13.85 -8.08
N CYS A 30 -28.78 -13.22 -7.93
CA CYS A 30 -28.65 -11.75 -7.73
C CYS A 30 -28.42 -10.97 -9.01
N HIS A 31 -28.23 -11.63 -10.15
CA HIS A 31 -28.09 -10.99 -11.46
C HIS A 31 -29.45 -10.53 -11.98
N PHE A 32 -29.90 -9.35 -11.56
CA PHE A 32 -31.19 -8.81 -11.98
C PHE A 32 -31.17 -8.14 -13.36
N ALA A 33 -30.00 -7.74 -13.85
CA ALA A 33 -29.81 -7.18 -15.18
C ALA A 33 -29.13 -8.21 -16.11
N PRO A 34 -29.78 -8.64 -17.19
CA PRO A 34 -29.20 -9.64 -18.12
C PRO A 34 -27.98 -9.13 -18.89
N THR A 35 -27.82 -7.82 -18.98
CA THR A 35 -26.65 -7.14 -19.55
C THR A 35 -26.40 -5.86 -18.79
N PRO A 36 -25.17 -5.65 -18.26
CA PRO A 36 -24.80 -4.37 -17.70
C PRO A 36 -24.97 -3.28 -18.75
N ASN A 37 -25.59 -2.18 -18.38
CA ASN A 37 -25.76 -1.05 -19.28
C ASN A 37 -24.42 -0.30 -19.39
N LEU A 38 -23.55 -0.82 -20.25
CA LEU A 38 -22.24 -0.27 -20.53
C LEU A 38 -22.38 1.06 -21.30
N ASN A 39 -22.49 2.17 -20.59
CA ASN A 39 -22.18 3.45 -21.20
C ASN A 39 -20.65 3.63 -21.26
N VAL A 40 -20.03 2.96 -22.19
CA VAL A 40 -18.57 2.86 -22.35
C VAL A 40 -17.91 4.23 -22.40
N THR A 41 -18.53 5.19 -23.06
CA THR A 41 -17.98 6.54 -23.24
C THR A 41 -17.89 7.28 -21.90
N ARG A 42 -18.95 7.29 -21.10
CA ARG A 42 -18.95 7.96 -19.80
C ARG A 42 -18.02 7.29 -18.79
N SER A 43 -17.92 5.98 -18.80
CA SER A 43 -17.00 5.28 -17.90
C SER A 43 -15.54 5.57 -18.23
N ILE A 44 -15.17 5.72 -19.50
CA ILE A 44 -13.81 6.11 -19.91
C ILE A 44 -13.48 7.51 -19.39
N ASP A 45 -14.32 8.50 -19.67
CA ASP A 45 -14.10 9.89 -19.24
C ASP A 45 -13.91 9.99 -17.71
N PHE A 46 -14.72 9.25 -16.95
CA PHE A 46 -14.59 9.20 -15.50
C PHE A 46 -13.28 8.53 -15.05
N ILE A 47 -12.94 7.37 -15.62
CA ILE A 47 -11.72 6.63 -15.32
C ILE A 47 -10.49 7.49 -15.62
N GLU A 48 -10.47 8.17 -16.75
CA GLU A 48 -9.38 9.07 -17.12
C GLU A 48 -9.29 10.27 -16.19
N SER A 49 -10.40 10.90 -15.86
CA SER A 49 -10.45 12.03 -14.93
C SER A 49 -9.97 11.65 -13.54
N ALA A 50 -10.42 10.52 -13.00
CA ALA A 50 -9.96 10.00 -11.71
C ALA A 50 -8.46 9.64 -11.74
N THR A 51 -8.00 9.06 -12.84
CA THR A 51 -6.58 8.74 -13.06
C THR A 51 -5.72 10.00 -13.07
N LEU A 52 -6.15 11.03 -13.79
CA LEU A 52 -5.45 12.32 -13.85
C LEU A 52 -5.45 12.99 -12.47
N PHE A 53 -6.58 13.02 -11.80
CA PHE A 53 -6.68 13.55 -10.45
C PHE A 53 -5.64 12.91 -9.51
N MET A 54 -5.56 11.57 -9.47
CA MET A 54 -4.58 10.86 -8.64
C MET A 54 -3.13 11.12 -9.06
N LYS A 55 -2.86 11.24 -10.37
CA LYS A 55 -1.50 11.53 -10.88
C LYS A 55 -0.99 12.91 -10.43
N PHE A 56 -1.87 13.87 -10.26
CA PHE A 56 -1.53 15.26 -9.92
C PHE A 56 -1.77 15.62 -8.46
N LEU A 57 -2.20 14.68 -7.63
CA LEU A 57 -2.23 14.88 -6.18
C LEU A 57 -0.83 15.14 -5.64
N ALA A 58 -0.70 16.15 -4.79
CA ALA A 58 0.54 16.39 -4.08
C ALA A 58 0.82 15.26 -3.09
N PRO A 59 2.09 14.83 -2.93
CA PRO A 59 2.44 13.87 -1.88
C PRO A 59 2.23 14.50 -0.50
N SER A 60 2.00 13.64 0.50
CA SER A 60 1.97 14.07 1.90
C SER A 60 3.28 14.75 2.29
N LEU A 61 3.19 15.84 3.04
CA LEU A 61 4.36 16.51 3.59
C LEU A 61 4.77 15.83 4.89
N PRO A 62 6.09 15.62 5.12
CA PRO A 62 6.58 15.08 6.37
C PRO A 62 6.23 15.97 7.55
N HIS A 63 5.88 15.37 8.70
CA HIS A 63 5.65 16.08 9.94
C HIS A 63 6.99 16.39 10.63
N ALA A 64 7.29 17.68 10.81
CA ALA A 64 8.51 18.10 11.49
C ALA A 64 8.44 17.93 13.02
N THR A 65 7.23 17.85 13.58
CA THR A 65 6.99 17.83 15.04
C THR A 65 6.52 16.46 15.48
N VAL A 66 7.45 15.61 15.90
CA VAL A 66 7.18 14.33 16.56
C VAL A 66 7.89 14.31 17.92
N PRO A 67 7.46 13.45 18.85
CA PRO A 67 8.20 13.24 20.10
C PRO A 67 9.67 12.88 19.82
N GLY A 68 10.60 13.52 20.54
CA GLY A 68 12.04 13.33 20.34
C GLY A 68 12.69 14.20 19.25
N GLY A 69 11.91 14.94 18.46
CA GLY A 69 12.38 15.96 17.51
C GLY A 69 13.22 15.41 16.36
N ALA A 70 13.95 16.29 15.67
CA ALA A 70 14.70 15.98 14.44
C ALA A 70 15.77 14.89 14.65
N ASP A 71 16.43 14.87 15.82
CA ASP A 71 17.47 13.88 16.12
C ASP A 71 16.90 12.46 16.21
N SER A 72 15.73 12.31 16.85
CA SER A 72 15.02 11.03 16.92
C SER A 72 14.58 10.57 15.53
N ILE A 73 14.05 11.46 14.71
CA ILE A 73 13.68 11.17 13.31
C ILE A 73 14.89 10.69 12.52
N ALA A 74 16.04 11.36 12.68
CA ALA A 74 17.27 11.00 11.95
C ALA A 74 17.77 9.61 12.38
N ARG A 75 17.82 9.31 13.68
CA ARG A 75 18.18 7.98 14.20
C ARG A 75 17.19 6.92 13.76
N GLY A 76 15.89 7.21 13.81
CA GLY A 76 14.84 6.30 13.37
C GLY A 76 14.95 5.96 11.88
N ARG A 77 15.27 6.95 11.02
CA ARG A 77 15.53 6.74 9.60
C ARG A 77 16.74 5.83 9.38
N ALA A 78 17.84 6.03 10.11
CA ALA A 78 18.99 5.16 10.03
C ALA A 78 18.65 3.73 10.48
N THR A 79 17.91 3.58 11.60
CA THR A 79 17.42 2.30 12.11
C THR A 79 16.51 1.59 11.10
N PHE A 80 15.61 2.32 10.43
CA PHE A 80 14.74 1.78 9.37
C PHE A 80 15.53 1.08 8.26
N GLY A 81 16.67 1.69 7.86
CA GLY A 81 17.57 1.09 6.88
C GLY A 81 18.30 -0.13 7.43
N THR A 82 18.90 -0.03 8.64
CA THR A 82 19.74 -1.08 9.21
C THR A 82 18.96 -2.32 9.65
N VAL A 83 17.72 -2.17 10.06
CA VAL A 83 16.82 -3.29 10.41
C VAL A 83 16.40 -4.07 9.16
N GLY A 84 16.31 -3.41 8.00
CA GLY A 84 15.97 -4.01 6.72
C GLY A 84 14.59 -3.62 6.19
N CYS A 85 13.84 -2.72 6.85
CA CYS A 85 12.53 -2.26 6.37
C CYS A 85 12.60 -1.64 4.97
N ALA A 86 13.73 -0.97 4.65
CA ALA A 86 13.98 -0.33 3.36
C ALA A 86 14.13 -1.32 2.18
N ALA A 87 14.21 -2.61 2.43
CA ALA A 87 14.28 -3.63 1.36
C ALA A 87 12.97 -3.68 0.54
N CYS A 88 11.83 -3.62 1.22
CA CYS A 88 10.50 -3.51 0.60
C CYS A 88 10.02 -2.05 0.61
N HIS A 89 10.12 -1.38 1.74
CA HIS A 89 9.77 0.05 1.85
C HIS A 89 10.91 0.95 1.32
N THR A 90 11.26 0.79 0.06
CA THR A 90 12.29 1.58 -0.65
C THR A 90 11.97 3.08 -0.50
N PRO A 91 12.89 3.89 0.08
CA PRO A 91 12.58 5.28 0.44
C PRO A 91 12.15 6.14 -0.73
N THR A 92 12.79 5.98 -1.89
CA THR A 92 12.58 6.86 -3.03
C THR A 92 12.59 6.06 -4.32
N LEU A 93 11.54 6.20 -5.11
CA LEU A 93 11.53 5.81 -6.52
C LEU A 93 11.62 7.07 -7.40
N ARG A 94 11.94 6.86 -8.67
CA ARG A 94 11.97 7.92 -9.66
C ARG A 94 10.94 7.66 -10.74
N SER A 95 10.14 8.68 -11.06
CA SER A 95 9.20 8.60 -12.18
C SER A 95 9.96 8.47 -13.51
N ARG A 96 9.30 7.88 -14.51
CA ARG A 96 9.90 7.67 -15.85
C ARG A 96 10.37 9.00 -16.45
N ALA A 97 11.43 8.90 -17.28
CA ALA A 97 11.92 10.04 -18.07
C ALA A 97 10.91 10.41 -19.17
N GLU A 98 10.31 9.40 -19.79
CA GLU A 98 9.32 9.54 -20.86
C GLU A 98 7.92 9.43 -20.30
N THR A 99 7.15 10.48 -20.44
CA THR A 99 5.76 10.58 -19.99
C THR A 99 5.02 11.61 -20.83
N ASP A 100 3.73 11.42 -21.01
CA ASP A 100 2.82 12.39 -21.65
C ASP A 100 2.70 13.70 -20.84
N PHE A 101 3.20 13.68 -19.59
CA PHE A 101 3.19 14.81 -18.69
C PHE A 101 4.62 15.21 -18.29
N PRO A 102 5.31 16.09 -19.03
CA PRO A 102 6.70 16.46 -18.76
C PRO A 102 6.96 16.95 -17.34
N VAL A 103 5.96 17.57 -16.70
CA VAL A 103 6.02 18.02 -15.31
C VAL A 103 6.24 16.86 -14.32
N LEU A 104 5.85 15.64 -14.67
CA LEU A 104 6.00 14.43 -13.87
C LEU A 104 7.25 13.62 -14.21
N ALA A 105 8.02 14.03 -15.23
CA ALA A 105 9.19 13.29 -15.70
C ALA A 105 10.36 13.41 -14.72
N ASN A 106 11.06 12.29 -14.49
CA ASN A 106 12.28 12.24 -13.66
C ASN A 106 12.13 12.80 -12.23
N LYS A 107 10.94 12.78 -11.66
CA LYS A 107 10.70 13.24 -10.28
C LYS A 107 11.12 12.17 -9.28
N ALA A 108 11.82 12.58 -8.23
CA ALA A 108 12.00 11.75 -7.05
C ALA A 108 10.69 11.69 -6.26
N VAL A 109 10.25 10.49 -5.93
CA VAL A 109 9.00 10.25 -5.20
C VAL A 109 9.35 9.45 -3.94
N ASN A 110 9.26 10.12 -2.78
CA ASN A 110 9.64 9.55 -1.48
C ASN A 110 8.46 8.78 -0.87
N LEU A 111 8.03 7.73 -1.54
CA LEU A 111 6.83 6.98 -1.14
C LEU A 111 7.11 5.88 -0.10
N TYR A 112 8.35 5.48 0.10
CA TYR A 112 8.72 4.36 1.00
C TYR A 112 7.99 3.07 0.62
N SER A 113 8.15 2.66 -0.63
CA SER A 113 7.62 1.42 -1.19
C SER A 113 8.37 1.09 -2.48
N ASP A 114 8.59 -0.18 -2.75
CA ASP A 114 9.07 -0.70 -4.03
C ASP A 114 7.92 -0.96 -5.02
N LEU A 115 6.67 -0.91 -4.53
CA LEU A 115 5.43 -1.23 -5.26
C LEU A 115 5.36 -2.70 -5.74
N ALA A 116 6.23 -3.57 -5.23
CA ALA A 116 6.24 -5.00 -5.54
C ALA A 116 5.26 -5.77 -4.65
N LEU A 117 4.90 -6.98 -5.08
CA LEU A 117 4.15 -7.95 -4.29
C LEU A 117 5.13 -8.76 -3.44
N HIS A 118 4.74 -9.00 -2.20
CA HIS A 118 5.49 -9.82 -1.24
C HIS A 118 4.57 -10.80 -0.54
N ASN A 119 5.07 -12.03 -0.33
CA ASN A 119 4.35 -13.03 0.46
C ASN A 119 4.43 -12.66 1.94
N MET A 120 3.27 -12.40 2.54
CA MET A 120 3.16 -12.00 3.94
C MET A 120 2.74 -13.15 4.85
N GLY A 121 2.50 -14.32 4.25
CA GLY A 121 2.12 -15.55 4.94
C GLY A 121 0.73 -15.51 5.58
N PRO A 122 0.34 -16.58 6.26
CA PRO A 122 -1.04 -16.76 6.76
C PRO A 122 -1.47 -15.73 7.80
N GLY A 123 -0.54 -14.99 8.43
CA GLY A 123 -0.89 -13.97 9.44
C GLY A 123 -1.59 -12.75 8.87
N LEU A 124 -1.31 -12.41 7.61
CA LEU A 124 -1.95 -11.30 6.91
C LEU A 124 -2.83 -11.76 5.75
N ALA A 125 -2.82 -13.03 5.38
CA ALA A 125 -3.65 -13.55 4.31
C ALA A 125 -5.14 -13.24 4.53
N ASP A 126 -5.81 -12.82 3.47
CA ASP A 126 -7.26 -12.58 3.42
C ASP A 126 -7.98 -13.57 2.48
N ASP A 127 -7.22 -14.49 1.86
CA ASP A 127 -7.70 -15.49 0.91
C ASP A 127 -8.33 -14.90 -0.37
N ILE A 128 -8.14 -13.60 -0.63
CA ILE A 128 -8.66 -12.92 -1.80
C ILE A 128 -7.58 -12.88 -2.88
N ALA A 129 -7.84 -13.56 -4.01
CA ALA A 129 -6.98 -13.46 -5.17
C ALA A 129 -7.34 -12.22 -6.00
N GLN A 130 -6.34 -11.40 -6.36
CA GLN A 130 -6.52 -10.22 -7.20
C GLN A 130 -5.61 -10.28 -8.43
N GLY A 131 -6.17 -10.56 -9.58
CA GLY A 131 -5.40 -10.83 -10.80
C GLY A 131 -4.54 -12.09 -10.66
N LEU A 132 -3.21 -11.90 -10.65
CA LEU A 132 -2.25 -13.00 -10.44
C LEU A 132 -1.74 -13.07 -9.00
N ALA A 133 -2.08 -12.12 -8.14
CA ALA A 133 -1.70 -12.15 -6.74
C ALA A 133 -2.54 -13.15 -5.97
N THR A 134 -1.90 -13.94 -5.12
CA THR A 134 -2.57 -14.89 -4.22
C THR A 134 -3.05 -14.20 -2.94
N GLY A 135 -3.83 -14.89 -2.12
CA GLY A 135 -4.45 -14.32 -0.93
C GLY A 135 -3.48 -13.91 0.19
N ASP A 136 -2.17 -14.23 0.09
CA ASP A 136 -1.13 -13.79 1.03
C ASP A 136 -0.11 -12.84 0.40
N GLU A 137 -0.28 -12.47 -0.89
CA GLU A 137 0.59 -11.54 -1.60
C GLU A 137 0.04 -10.13 -1.56
N PHE A 138 0.77 -9.25 -0.90
CA PHE A 138 0.40 -7.85 -0.77
C PHE A 138 1.45 -6.92 -1.39
N ARG A 139 0.95 -5.92 -2.13
CA ARG A 139 1.81 -4.85 -2.62
C ARG A 139 2.29 -4.02 -1.44
N THR A 140 3.60 -3.76 -1.37
CA THR A 140 4.17 -2.86 -0.38
C THR A 140 3.41 -1.53 -0.35
N ALA A 141 2.73 -1.26 0.77
CA ALA A 141 1.99 -0.02 0.93
C ALA A 141 2.96 1.17 1.07
N PRO A 142 2.76 2.28 0.34
CA PRO A 142 3.50 3.51 0.58
C PRO A 142 3.34 3.99 2.02
N LEU A 143 4.47 4.38 2.66
CA LEU A 143 4.46 4.87 4.04
C LEU A 143 4.32 6.39 4.16
N TRP A 144 4.33 7.14 3.05
CA TRP A 144 4.03 8.57 3.12
C TRP A 144 2.64 8.80 3.72
N GLY A 145 2.54 9.73 4.67
CA GLY A 145 1.32 10.00 5.41
C GLY A 145 0.93 8.93 6.44
N VAL A 146 1.80 7.92 6.71
CA VAL A 146 1.51 6.89 7.72
C VAL A 146 1.34 7.47 9.11
N GLY A 147 2.02 8.59 9.42
CA GLY A 147 1.91 9.28 10.69
C GLY A 147 0.53 9.85 11.01
N THR A 148 -0.31 10.03 9.99
CA THR A 148 -1.68 10.57 10.13
C THR A 148 -2.77 9.51 10.05
N ARG A 149 -2.41 8.25 9.75
CA ARG A 149 -3.38 7.15 9.64
C ARG A 149 -3.89 6.73 11.02
N ALA A 150 -5.20 6.52 11.12
CA ALA A 150 -5.84 6.01 12.32
C ALA A 150 -5.73 4.49 12.46
N PHE A 151 -5.77 3.76 11.33
CA PHE A 151 -5.72 2.31 11.29
C PHE A 151 -4.66 1.83 10.30
N PHE A 152 -4.06 0.69 10.61
CA PHE A 152 -2.95 0.10 9.87
C PHE A 152 -3.29 -1.29 9.35
N LEU A 153 -2.50 -1.74 8.36
CA LEU A 153 -2.68 -2.93 7.56
C LEU A 153 -3.84 -2.80 6.56
N HIS A 154 -3.96 -3.77 5.64
CA HIS A 154 -4.96 -3.74 4.57
C HIS A 154 -6.40 -3.81 5.10
N ASP A 155 -6.61 -4.47 6.23
CA ASP A 155 -7.90 -4.69 6.87
C ASP A 155 -8.17 -3.76 8.07
N GLY A 156 -7.25 -2.87 8.40
CA GLY A 156 -7.42 -1.91 9.48
C GLY A 156 -7.48 -2.52 10.89
N ARG A 157 -6.95 -3.75 11.08
CA ARG A 157 -7.07 -4.52 12.32
C ARG A 157 -6.41 -3.89 13.55
N THR A 158 -5.55 -2.90 13.38
CA THR A 158 -4.87 -2.25 14.50
C THR A 158 -4.70 -0.75 14.28
N ASN A 159 -4.71 0.01 15.37
CA ASN A 159 -4.33 1.43 15.41
C ASN A 159 -2.93 1.64 16.04
N ASN A 160 -2.21 0.56 16.32
CA ASN A 160 -0.90 0.57 16.95
C ASN A 160 0.20 0.24 15.93
N LEU A 161 1.11 1.19 15.67
CA LEU A 161 2.23 1.00 14.73
C LEU A 161 3.14 -0.18 15.11
N ILE A 162 3.36 -0.42 16.40
CA ILE A 162 4.20 -1.54 16.85
C ILE A 162 3.54 -2.87 16.52
N GLU A 163 2.24 -2.98 16.73
CA GLU A 163 1.46 -4.16 16.35
C GLU A 163 1.46 -4.35 14.83
N ALA A 164 1.29 -3.27 14.07
CA ALA A 164 1.36 -3.31 12.62
C ALA A 164 2.72 -3.79 12.12
N ILE A 165 3.84 -3.31 12.71
CA ILE A 165 5.18 -3.81 12.39
C ILE A 165 5.29 -5.31 12.69
N ARG A 166 4.87 -5.75 13.86
CA ARG A 166 4.96 -7.15 14.27
C ARG A 166 4.05 -8.08 13.49
N ALA A 167 2.92 -7.57 12.98
CA ALA A 167 2.01 -8.34 12.13
C ALA A 167 2.63 -8.75 10.78
N HIS A 168 3.73 -8.12 10.37
CA HIS A 168 4.48 -8.56 9.20
C HIS A 168 5.18 -9.92 9.40
N ARG A 169 5.30 -10.41 10.64
CA ARG A 169 5.87 -11.73 10.90
C ARG A 169 4.79 -12.80 10.89
N SER A 170 5.01 -13.83 10.10
CA SER A 170 4.14 -14.99 10.04
C SER A 170 4.93 -16.26 9.73
N ALA A 171 4.72 -17.31 10.49
CA ALA A 171 5.18 -18.65 10.12
C ALA A 171 4.28 -19.17 8.99
N GLY A 172 4.86 -19.97 8.10
CA GLY A 172 4.07 -20.65 7.08
C GLY A 172 3.05 -21.65 7.68
N ASN A 173 2.10 -22.05 6.89
CA ASN A 173 1.15 -23.13 7.18
C ASN A 173 1.04 -24.10 5.98
N GLY A 174 0.02 -24.94 5.93
CA GLY A 174 -0.21 -25.87 4.82
C GLY A 174 -0.63 -25.21 3.50
N THR A 175 -1.05 -23.95 3.54
CA THR A 175 -1.54 -23.19 2.37
C THR A 175 -0.55 -22.14 1.91
N TYR A 176 0.01 -21.36 2.85
CA TYR A 176 0.90 -20.23 2.56
C TYR A 176 2.28 -20.43 3.17
N GLY A 177 3.32 -19.97 2.48
CA GLY A 177 4.69 -19.95 2.96
C GLY A 177 4.88 -18.98 4.15
N PRO A 178 6.06 -18.95 4.77
CA PRO A 178 6.38 -17.97 5.79
C PRO A 178 6.53 -16.58 5.17
N SER A 179 6.21 -15.54 5.95
CA SER A 179 6.39 -14.14 5.52
C SER A 179 7.84 -13.83 5.15
N GLU A 180 8.03 -13.11 4.04
CA GLU A 180 9.33 -12.59 3.61
C GLU A 180 9.92 -11.59 4.61
N ALA A 181 9.09 -10.94 5.42
CA ALA A 181 9.52 -9.96 6.42
C ALA A 181 10.04 -10.57 7.74
N ASN A 182 10.01 -11.90 7.91
CA ASN A 182 10.33 -12.55 9.20
C ASN A 182 11.69 -12.15 9.77
N ALA A 183 12.73 -12.09 8.93
CA ALA A 183 14.08 -11.71 9.39
C ALA A 183 14.14 -10.23 9.81
N VAL A 184 13.45 -9.35 9.09
CA VAL A 184 13.37 -7.91 9.38
C VAL A 184 12.67 -7.69 10.72
N ILE A 185 11.58 -8.41 10.99
CA ILE A 185 10.84 -8.28 12.25
C ILE A 185 11.67 -8.87 13.43
N ALA A 186 12.42 -9.93 13.20
CA ALA A 186 13.37 -10.44 14.23
C ALA A 186 14.44 -9.40 14.57
N ASN A 187 15.00 -8.70 13.57
CA ASN A 187 15.95 -7.60 13.78
C ASN A 187 15.31 -6.45 14.56
N TYR A 188 14.06 -6.07 14.21
CA TYR A 188 13.31 -5.03 14.93
C TYR A 188 13.10 -5.39 16.40
N ASP A 189 12.66 -6.61 16.70
CA ASP A 189 12.40 -7.06 18.06
C ASP A 189 13.69 -7.14 18.91
N ALA A 190 14.85 -7.33 18.27
CA ALA A 190 16.15 -7.33 18.93
C ALA A 190 16.69 -5.93 19.26
N LEU A 191 16.06 -4.86 18.74
CA LEU A 191 16.49 -3.48 19.00
C LEU A 191 16.26 -3.10 20.48
N PRO A 192 17.15 -2.26 21.06
CA PRO A 192 16.87 -1.55 22.30
C PRO A 192 15.59 -0.71 22.17
N VAL A 193 14.82 -0.61 23.25
CA VAL A 193 13.53 0.13 23.28
C VAL A 193 13.67 1.56 22.76
N ALA A 194 14.77 2.24 23.08
CA ALA A 194 15.03 3.60 22.59
C ALA A 194 15.14 3.66 21.04
N GLN A 195 15.76 2.65 20.41
CA GLN A 195 15.87 2.60 18.95
C GLN A 195 14.53 2.21 18.30
N GLN A 196 13.75 1.33 18.94
CA GLN A 196 12.37 1.06 18.50
C GLN A 196 11.55 2.34 18.54
N GLN A 197 11.67 3.15 19.60
CA GLN A 197 10.96 4.43 19.73
C GLN A 197 11.41 5.44 18.67
N ASP A 198 12.71 5.55 18.41
CA ASP A 198 13.22 6.42 17.33
C ASP A 198 12.65 6.01 15.96
N LEU A 199 12.57 4.71 15.68
CA LEU A 199 11.95 4.20 14.45
C LEU A 199 10.46 4.56 14.36
N ILE A 200 9.70 4.42 15.45
CA ILE A 200 8.30 4.84 15.51
C ILE A 200 8.15 6.35 15.28
N ASN A 201 9.03 7.17 15.86
CA ASN A 201 9.02 8.62 15.67
C ASN A 201 9.33 8.99 14.20
N PHE A 202 10.26 8.26 13.56
CA PHE A 202 10.51 8.41 12.13
C PHE A 202 9.27 8.06 11.31
N LEU A 203 8.61 6.92 11.55
CA LEU A 203 7.38 6.55 10.83
C LEU A 203 6.27 7.59 11.03
N ARG A 204 6.13 8.12 12.22
CA ARG A 204 5.15 9.19 12.50
C ARG A 204 5.49 10.51 11.82
N SER A 205 6.74 10.70 11.39
CA SER A 205 7.15 11.90 10.65
C SER A 205 6.87 11.80 9.15
N LEU A 206 6.56 10.62 8.62
CA LEU A 206 6.19 10.39 7.23
C LEU A 206 4.72 10.71 7.02
#